data_44c06aec1c65532099ef72d63918ee6d
#
_entry.id   44c06aec1c65532099ef72d63918ee6d
#
_cell.length_a   1.000
_cell.length_b   1.000
_cell.length_c   1.000
_cell.angle_alpha   90.00
_cell.angle_beta   90.00
_cell.angle_gamma   90.00
#
_symmetry.space_group_name_H-M   'P 1'
#
loop_
_entity.id
_entity.type
_entity.pdbx_description
1 polymer ?
#
loop_
_entity_poly.entity_id
_entity_poly.type
_entity_poly.pdbx_seq_one_letter_code
_entity_poly.pdbx_strand_id
1 'polypeptide(L)'
;MTVLTEKWADVLDLEGAPKIVDAHRRAVTAQLIENQVKAMKEDYAHGQFFTMLQEDAPVNHGGDGVAMGQAGTNAQMAGYDPVLINLVRRAMPQLIAFDVCGVQPMTMPTGLIFALRARYGKQDGQEALYNEADTGFGGDGFGQLGATHKGSNWADGGEYEVGSGMSTMDAETLGAGKDWGEMAMSIERTSVTAQTRALKAEYTMELAQDLKAVHGLDAENELSNILATEILSEINREIIRNIYITAEVGCESGTMEKGVFDLDVDADGRWSAEKYKGLLMRIEREANRIAQKTRRGRGNFIICSSDVASALQMAGMLDYAPALQNNLNVNEAQTTFAGILNGKYKVFVDPYQANGSANQYVVVGYKGSSAYDAGMFYCPYVPLQLVRAQDPNTFQPKIGFKTRYGIAFNPMVQVMAGVGTGSIKAKDIAGKNYYFRKFVIKNL
;
A
#
# COMPACT_ATOMS: atom_id res chain seq x y z
N MET A 1 16.81 6.43 -9.41
CA MET A 1 15.53 6.05 -10.03
C MET A 1 15.36 6.58 -11.45
N THR A 2 15.73 7.82 -11.77
CA THR A 2 15.68 8.39 -13.14
C THR A 2 16.42 7.56 -14.19
N VAL A 3 17.62 7.06 -13.89
CA VAL A 3 18.42 6.20 -14.80
C VAL A 3 17.70 4.89 -15.16
N LEU A 4 16.96 4.29 -14.23
CA LEU A 4 16.20 3.07 -14.50
C LEU A 4 14.95 3.32 -15.34
N THR A 5 14.28 4.46 -15.14
CA THR A 5 13.14 4.84 -15.98
C THR A 5 13.53 5.14 -17.42
N GLU A 6 14.71 5.70 -17.64
CA GLU A 6 15.27 5.90 -18.99
C GLU A 6 15.65 4.57 -19.63
N LYS A 7 16.33 3.68 -18.89
CA LYS A 7 16.69 2.34 -19.38
C LYS A 7 15.51 1.51 -19.85
N TRP A 8 14.37 1.62 -19.17
CA TRP A 8 13.17 0.83 -19.43
C TRP A 8 12.05 1.64 -20.12
N ALA A 9 12.37 2.81 -20.71
CA ALA A 9 11.40 3.69 -21.33
C ALA A 9 10.57 2.98 -22.41
N ASP A 10 11.21 2.23 -23.29
CA ASP A 10 10.55 1.52 -24.39
C ASP A 10 9.55 0.46 -23.91
N VAL A 11 9.85 -0.20 -22.80
CA VAL A 11 8.94 -1.19 -22.19
C VAL A 11 7.82 -0.51 -21.41
N LEU A 12 8.11 0.60 -20.75
CA LEU A 12 7.11 1.36 -20.00
C LEU A 12 6.08 2.05 -20.91
N ASP A 13 6.49 2.43 -22.11
CA ASP A 13 5.66 3.12 -23.10
C ASP A 13 5.15 2.18 -24.22
N LEU A 14 5.15 0.87 -23.99
CA LEU A 14 4.73 -0.14 -24.96
C LEU A 14 3.32 0.13 -25.48
N GLU A 15 3.13 0.08 -26.80
CA GLU A 15 1.84 0.20 -27.45
C GLU A 15 0.93 -0.96 -27.05
N GLY A 16 -0.30 -0.66 -26.62
CA GLY A 16 -1.28 -1.66 -26.17
C GLY A 16 -1.37 -1.86 -24.65
N ALA A 17 -0.48 -1.24 -23.86
CA ALA A 17 -0.59 -1.22 -22.40
C ALA A 17 -1.09 0.14 -21.88
N PRO A 18 -1.86 0.19 -20.79
CA PRO A 18 -2.33 1.46 -20.22
C PRO A 18 -1.16 2.37 -19.84
N LYS A 19 -1.19 3.63 -20.22
CA LYS A 19 -0.12 4.59 -19.93
C LYS A 19 -0.01 4.84 -18.42
N ILE A 20 1.20 4.76 -17.89
CA ILE A 20 1.46 5.11 -16.48
C ILE A 20 1.79 6.60 -16.41
N VAL A 21 0.83 7.40 -15.96
CA VAL A 21 0.95 8.86 -15.86
C VAL A 21 1.74 9.26 -14.61
N ASP A 22 1.61 8.50 -13.52
CA ASP A 22 2.25 8.80 -12.25
C ASP A 22 3.76 8.45 -12.30
N ALA A 23 4.59 9.46 -12.06
CA ALA A 23 6.06 9.32 -12.06
C ALA A 23 6.57 8.33 -11.00
N HIS A 24 5.91 8.27 -9.83
CA HIS A 24 6.27 7.32 -8.78
C HIS A 24 5.96 5.89 -9.19
N ARG A 25 4.76 5.63 -9.71
CA ARG A 25 4.37 4.31 -10.24
C ARG A 25 5.30 3.88 -11.37
N ARG A 26 5.67 4.81 -12.25
CA ARG A 26 6.62 4.54 -13.35
C ARG A 26 7.99 4.14 -12.82
N ALA A 27 8.52 4.84 -11.82
CA ALA A 27 9.81 4.53 -11.20
C ALA A 27 9.81 3.18 -10.46
N VAL A 28 8.74 2.88 -9.71
CA VAL A 28 8.56 1.59 -9.02
C VAL A 28 8.48 0.45 -10.03
N THR A 29 7.70 0.62 -11.11
CA THR A 29 7.57 -0.41 -12.16
C THR A 29 8.90 -0.68 -12.85
N ALA A 30 9.69 0.35 -13.15
CA ALA A 30 11.04 0.20 -13.70
C ALA A 30 11.97 -0.59 -12.75
N GLN A 31 11.92 -0.32 -11.46
CA GLN A 31 12.69 -1.06 -10.46
C GLN A 31 12.23 -2.53 -10.35
N LEU A 32 10.94 -2.80 -10.43
CA LEU A 32 10.41 -4.16 -10.42
C LEU A 32 10.81 -4.95 -11.65
N ILE A 33 10.80 -4.33 -12.83
CA ILE A 33 11.30 -4.95 -14.07
C ILE A 33 12.80 -5.29 -13.94
N GLU A 34 13.61 -4.38 -13.38
CA GLU A 34 15.03 -4.64 -13.13
C GLU A 34 15.24 -5.81 -12.14
N ASN A 35 14.46 -5.85 -11.06
CA ASN A 35 14.51 -6.96 -10.10
C ASN A 35 14.08 -8.28 -10.75
N GLN A 36 13.07 -8.23 -11.63
CA GLN A 36 12.61 -9.39 -12.39
C GLN A 36 13.71 -9.94 -13.30
N VAL A 37 14.37 -9.06 -14.04
CA VAL A 37 15.48 -9.46 -14.92
C VAL A 37 16.66 -10.03 -14.13
N LYS A 38 16.95 -9.48 -12.95
CA LYS A 38 17.98 -10.05 -12.06
C LYS A 38 17.61 -11.44 -11.57
N ALA A 39 16.37 -11.62 -11.10
CA ALA A 39 15.88 -12.92 -10.64
C ALA A 39 15.92 -13.96 -11.77
N MET A 40 15.51 -13.59 -12.98
CA MET A 40 15.62 -14.47 -14.16
C MET A 40 17.06 -14.87 -14.44
N LYS A 41 18.00 -13.92 -14.40
CA LYS A 41 19.43 -14.21 -14.63
C LYS A 41 20.00 -15.14 -13.54
N GLU A 42 19.60 -14.98 -12.30
CA GLU A 42 19.97 -15.86 -11.19
C GLU A 42 19.43 -17.28 -11.40
N ASP A 43 18.17 -17.41 -11.79
CA ASP A 43 17.52 -18.71 -12.09
C ASP A 43 18.21 -19.40 -13.27
N TYR A 44 18.60 -18.66 -14.30
CA TYR A 44 19.39 -19.17 -15.43
C TYR A 44 20.79 -19.62 -15.01
N ALA A 45 21.47 -18.86 -14.15
CA ALA A 45 22.81 -19.22 -13.66
C ALA A 45 22.81 -20.49 -12.83
N HIS A 46 21.70 -20.82 -12.14
CA HIS A 46 21.54 -22.04 -11.35
C HIS A 46 21.04 -23.25 -12.15
N GLY A 47 20.88 -23.15 -13.46
CA GLY A 47 20.56 -24.27 -14.35
C GLY A 47 19.16 -24.86 -14.19
N GLN A 48 18.27 -24.27 -13.40
CA GLN A 48 16.94 -24.79 -13.15
C GLN A 48 15.97 -24.61 -14.32
N PHE A 49 16.25 -23.71 -15.26
CA PHE A 49 15.34 -23.41 -16.37
C PHE A 49 15.74 -24.08 -17.69
N PHE A 50 16.97 -24.58 -17.81
CA PHE A 50 17.52 -24.90 -19.12
C PHE A 50 17.42 -26.35 -19.56
N THR A 51 17.09 -27.27 -18.69
CA THR A 51 17.11 -28.69 -19.07
C THR A 51 15.86 -29.14 -19.84
N MET A 52 14.84 -28.29 -20.00
CA MET A 52 13.58 -28.70 -20.60
C MET A 52 13.15 -27.99 -21.89
N LEU A 53 13.86 -26.95 -22.33
CA LEU A 53 13.47 -26.18 -23.53
C LEU A 53 14.59 -26.04 -24.57
N GLN A 54 15.76 -26.59 -24.33
CA GLN A 54 16.67 -26.89 -25.41
C GLN A 54 16.30 -28.28 -25.92
N GLU A 55 15.49 -28.34 -26.96
CA GLU A 55 15.70 -29.33 -28.00
C GLU A 55 17.10 -29.04 -28.54
N ASP A 56 18.12 -29.62 -27.91
CA ASP A 56 19.37 -29.82 -28.56
C ASP A 56 19.12 -30.70 -29.76
N ALA A 57 18.95 -30.05 -30.90
CA ALA A 57 19.10 -30.76 -32.16
C ALA A 57 20.43 -31.51 -32.03
N PRO A 58 20.44 -32.85 -32.23
CA PRO A 58 21.68 -33.60 -32.09
C PRO A 58 22.68 -33.00 -33.05
N VAL A 59 23.63 -32.24 -32.48
CA VAL A 59 24.72 -31.65 -33.24
C VAL A 59 25.60 -32.83 -33.61
N ASN A 60 25.43 -33.35 -34.83
CA ASN A 60 26.33 -34.30 -35.41
C ASN A 60 27.68 -33.56 -35.64
N HIS A 61 28.57 -33.67 -34.66
CA HIS A 61 29.89 -33.11 -34.71
C HIS A 61 30.76 -33.96 -35.63
N GLY A 62 30.69 -33.66 -36.92
CA GLY A 62 31.76 -33.96 -37.83
C GLY A 62 32.93 -33.05 -37.47
N GLY A 63 34.01 -33.64 -36.95
CA GLY A 63 35.12 -32.92 -36.38
C GLY A 63 35.70 -31.84 -37.29
N ASP A 64 35.69 -30.66 -36.78
CA ASP A 64 36.71 -29.65 -36.97
C ASP A 64 36.61 -28.66 -35.83
N GLY A 65 37.67 -28.49 -35.10
CA GLY A 65 37.79 -27.81 -33.83
C GLY A 65 37.39 -26.32 -33.85
N VAL A 66 36.10 -26.06 -33.90
CA VAL A 66 35.56 -24.76 -33.55
C VAL A 66 35.26 -24.79 -32.06
N ALA A 67 36.09 -24.11 -31.32
CA ALA A 67 35.94 -23.91 -29.89
C ALA A 67 34.49 -23.48 -29.58
N MET A 68 33.78 -24.30 -28.83
CA MET A 68 32.53 -23.94 -28.18
C MET A 68 32.81 -22.85 -27.14
N GLY A 69 33.12 -21.64 -27.58
CA GLY A 69 33.43 -20.52 -26.71
C GLY A 69 32.92 -19.18 -27.20
N GLN A 70 32.32 -19.15 -28.35
CA GLN A 70 31.56 -17.99 -28.80
C GLN A 70 30.07 -18.26 -28.60
N ALA A 71 29.64 -18.04 -27.36
CA ALA A 71 28.24 -17.76 -27.12
C ALA A 71 27.84 -16.57 -28.01
N GLY A 72 27.27 -16.89 -29.17
CA GLY A 72 26.74 -15.88 -30.05
C GLY A 72 25.79 -15.00 -29.26
N THR A 73 25.57 -13.80 -29.73
CA THR A 73 24.62 -12.79 -29.22
C THR A 73 23.25 -13.30 -28.83
N ASN A 74 22.87 -14.51 -29.19
CA ASN A 74 21.63 -15.18 -28.84
C ASN A 74 21.58 -15.69 -27.38
N ALA A 75 22.72 -15.95 -26.72
CA ALA A 75 22.75 -16.36 -25.32
C ALA A 75 22.34 -15.23 -24.36
N GLN A 76 22.46 -13.98 -24.78
CA GLN A 76 21.96 -12.83 -24.02
C GLN A 76 20.44 -12.64 -24.15
N MET A 77 19.83 -13.15 -25.22
CA MET A 77 18.38 -13.09 -25.42
C MET A 77 17.64 -14.25 -24.72
N ALA A 78 18.29 -15.34 -24.41
CA ALA A 78 17.67 -16.51 -23.78
C ALA A 78 17.22 -16.27 -22.33
N GLY A 79 17.71 -15.24 -21.66
CA GLY A 79 17.28 -14.84 -20.30
C GLY A 79 16.14 -13.83 -20.24
N TYR A 80 15.52 -13.49 -21.38
CA TYR A 80 14.50 -12.46 -21.46
C TYR A 80 13.17 -13.06 -21.91
N ASP A 81 12.22 -13.18 -20.98
CA ASP A 81 10.86 -13.59 -21.32
C ASP A 81 9.97 -12.35 -21.53
N PRO A 82 9.67 -11.98 -22.78
CA PRO A 82 8.88 -10.78 -23.08
C PRO A 82 7.44 -10.88 -22.59
N VAL A 83 6.88 -12.10 -22.53
CA VAL A 83 5.51 -12.33 -22.05
C VAL A 83 5.40 -12.01 -20.58
N LEU A 84 6.34 -12.49 -19.78
CA LEU A 84 6.36 -12.23 -18.34
C LEU A 84 6.57 -10.74 -18.02
N ILE A 85 7.47 -10.07 -18.74
CA ILE A 85 7.70 -8.63 -18.55
C ILE A 85 6.49 -7.81 -18.93
N ASN A 86 5.80 -8.16 -20.02
CA ASN A 86 4.57 -7.50 -20.41
C ASN A 86 3.46 -7.74 -19.38
N LEU A 87 3.35 -8.93 -18.84
CA LEU A 87 2.40 -9.26 -17.78
C LEU A 87 2.67 -8.43 -16.51
N VAL A 88 3.92 -8.34 -16.07
CA VAL A 88 4.32 -7.49 -14.93
C VAL A 88 4.01 -6.02 -15.19
N ARG A 89 4.34 -5.53 -16.40
CA ARG A 89 4.07 -4.15 -16.81
C ARG A 89 2.56 -3.82 -16.79
N ARG A 90 1.71 -4.77 -17.19
CA ARG A 90 0.26 -4.60 -17.22
C ARG A 90 -0.37 -4.71 -15.84
N ALA A 91 0.03 -5.70 -15.06
CA ALA A 91 -0.63 -6.12 -13.84
C ALA A 91 -0.21 -5.30 -12.60
N MET A 92 1.10 -5.06 -12.41
CA MET A 92 1.60 -4.43 -11.19
C MET A 92 1.07 -3.00 -10.93
N PRO A 93 0.96 -2.11 -11.92
CA PRO A 93 0.45 -0.75 -11.67
C PRO A 93 -1.02 -0.69 -11.24
N GLN A 94 -1.79 -1.76 -11.44
CA GLN A 94 -3.21 -1.83 -11.12
C GLN A 94 -3.49 -2.22 -9.66
N LEU A 95 -2.45 -2.58 -8.89
CA LEU A 95 -2.62 -2.90 -7.48
C LEU A 95 -3.17 -1.70 -6.68
N ILE A 96 -4.16 -1.97 -5.83
CA ILE A 96 -4.72 -0.97 -4.90
C ILE A 96 -3.65 -0.40 -3.94
N ALA A 97 -2.58 -1.15 -3.74
CA ALA A 97 -1.44 -0.72 -2.91
C ALA A 97 -0.91 0.67 -3.29
N PHE A 98 -0.88 0.99 -4.58
CA PHE A 98 -0.41 2.30 -5.06
C PHE A 98 -1.31 3.46 -4.66
N ASP A 99 -2.59 3.21 -4.42
CA ASP A 99 -3.54 4.25 -4.04
C ASP A 99 -3.72 4.39 -2.54
N VAL A 100 -3.53 3.30 -1.78
CA VAL A 100 -3.87 3.22 -0.36
C VAL A 100 -2.65 3.11 0.55
N CYS A 101 -1.54 2.53 0.05
CA CYS A 101 -0.31 2.29 0.80
C CYS A 101 0.87 3.09 0.24
N GLY A 102 1.92 3.22 1.03
CA GLY A 102 3.23 3.62 0.52
C GLY A 102 3.88 2.43 -0.18
N VAL A 103 4.32 2.60 -1.43
CA VAL A 103 4.99 1.53 -2.17
C VAL A 103 6.49 1.80 -2.24
N GLN A 104 7.27 0.86 -1.73
CA GLN A 104 8.73 0.95 -1.69
C GLN A 104 9.34 -0.36 -2.18
N PRO A 105 9.84 -0.42 -3.42
CA PRO A 105 10.44 -1.62 -3.95
C PRO A 105 11.74 -1.96 -3.21
N MET A 106 11.93 -3.23 -2.90
CA MET A 106 13.14 -3.74 -2.25
C MET A 106 14.14 -4.22 -3.31
N THR A 107 15.41 -3.99 -3.05
CA THR A 107 16.52 -4.52 -3.86
C THR A 107 17.13 -5.80 -3.30
N MET A 108 16.81 -6.11 -2.04
CA MET A 108 17.25 -7.29 -1.29
C MET A 108 16.04 -7.95 -0.59
N PRO A 109 16.14 -9.22 -0.17
CA PRO A 109 15.05 -9.91 0.50
C PRO A 109 14.66 -9.33 1.86
N THR A 110 15.51 -8.49 2.44
CA THR A 110 15.24 -7.75 3.67
C THR A 110 15.40 -6.26 3.42
N GLY A 111 14.53 -5.45 3.99
CA GLY A 111 14.57 -4.00 3.93
C GLY A 111 14.38 -3.36 5.29
N LEU A 112 14.76 -2.10 5.41
CA LEU A 112 14.55 -1.29 6.60
C LEU A 112 13.81 -0.02 6.21
N ILE A 113 12.81 0.34 7.00
CA ILE A 113 12.07 1.58 6.90
C ILE A 113 12.40 2.41 8.12
N PHE A 114 12.82 3.65 7.90
CA PHE A 114 13.21 4.57 8.94
C PHE A 114 12.19 5.70 9.10
N ALA A 115 11.96 6.12 10.33
CA ALA A 115 11.22 7.33 10.66
C ALA A 115 12.04 8.19 11.59
N LEU A 116 12.11 9.49 11.30
CA LEU A 116 12.84 10.48 12.07
C LEU A 116 11.86 11.20 12.97
N ARG A 117 12.20 11.35 14.26
CA ARG A 117 11.41 12.10 15.26
C ARG A 117 12.26 13.16 15.92
N ALA A 118 11.74 14.36 16.01
CA ALA A 118 12.31 15.42 16.82
C ALA A 118 11.77 15.32 18.25
N ARG A 119 12.63 15.54 19.25
CA ARG A 119 12.27 15.44 20.67
C ARG A 119 12.80 16.63 21.45
N TYR A 120 12.11 16.97 22.52
CA TYR A 120 12.56 17.97 23.47
C TYR A 120 13.56 17.38 24.43
N GLY A 121 14.65 18.10 24.68
CA GLY A 121 15.71 17.78 25.63
C GLY A 121 16.52 16.56 25.19
N LYS A 122 16.07 15.38 25.54
CA LYS A 122 16.78 14.09 25.32
C LYS A 122 16.12 13.21 24.29
N GLN A 123 16.85 12.18 23.82
CA GLN A 123 16.31 11.19 22.85
C GLN A 123 15.06 10.45 23.35
N ASP A 124 14.85 10.34 24.66
CA ASP A 124 13.65 9.77 25.28
C ASP A 124 12.61 10.84 25.65
N GLY A 125 12.85 12.11 25.34
CA GLY A 125 11.97 13.22 25.65
C GLY A 125 10.66 13.19 24.85
N GLN A 126 9.77 14.11 25.19
CA GLN A 126 8.49 14.28 24.49
C GLN A 126 8.73 14.65 23.03
N GLU A 127 7.88 14.15 22.13
CA GLU A 127 8.00 14.43 20.69
C GLU A 127 7.66 15.89 20.39
N ALA A 128 8.58 16.55 19.71
CA ALA A 128 8.42 17.89 19.18
C ALA A 128 7.87 17.87 17.75
N LEU A 129 7.30 18.98 17.30
CA LEU A 129 6.73 19.18 15.95
C LEU A 129 5.47 18.35 15.65
N TYR A 130 5.15 17.36 16.47
CA TYR A 130 3.94 16.56 16.36
C TYR A 130 2.84 17.10 17.29
N ASN A 131 3.17 17.38 18.54
CA ASN A 131 2.27 18.00 19.49
C ASN A 131 2.29 19.53 19.35
N GLU A 132 1.41 20.22 20.06
CA GLU A 132 1.45 21.66 20.17
C GLU A 132 2.83 22.12 20.68
N ALA A 133 3.39 23.14 20.05
CA ALA A 133 4.67 23.67 20.44
C ALA A 133 4.58 24.28 21.85
N ASP A 134 5.52 23.96 22.71
CA ASP A 134 5.64 24.58 24.03
C ASP A 134 6.21 26.00 23.90
N THR A 135 5.40 27.01 24.24
CA THR A 135 5.73 28.41 24.08
C THR A 135 6.79 28.90 25.05
N GLY A 136 7.00 28.22 26.19
CA GLY A 136 8.01 28.51 27.18
C GLY A 136 9.35 27.82 26.98
N PHE A 137 9.41 26.76 26.18
CA PHE A 137 10.58 25.89 26.10
C PHE A 137 11.87 26.62 25.68
N GLY A 138 11.79 27.48 24.67
CA GLY A 138 12.92 28.32 24.22
C GLY A 138 13.00 29.68 24.89
N GLY A 139 12.12 29.95 25.86
CA GLY A 139 12.00 31.22 26.56
C GLY A 139 12.23 31.10 28.08
N ASP A 140 11.29 31.61 28.86
CA ASP A 140 11.31 31.64 30.32
C ASP A 140 11.29 30.25 30.99
N GLY A 141 10.93 29.22 30.26
CA GLY A 141 10.96 27.82 30.73
C GLY A 141 12.35 27.18 30.76
N PHE A 142 13.37 27.80 30.16
CA PHE A 142 14.78 27.32 30.12
C PHE A 142 14.93 25.83 29.76
N GLY A 143 14.25 25.39 28.70
CA GLY A 143 14.32 24.02 28.26
C GLY A 143 13.43 23.05 29.04
N GLN A 144 12.56 23.53 29.90
CA GLN A 144 11.57 22.71 30.59
C GLN A 144 10.20 22.80 29.89
N LEU A 145 9.55 21.68 29.76
CA LEU A 145 8.21 21.58 29.18
C LEU A 145 7.16 22.01 30.22
N GLY A 146 6.34 22.97 29.90
CA GLY A 146 5.30 23.42 30.83
C GLY A 146 4.18 24.22 30.18
N ALA A 147 4.50 25.09 29.23
CA ALA A 147 3.55 26.06 28.70
C ALA A 147 2.80 25.47 27.45
N THR A 148 1.99 24.48 27.71
CA THR A 148 1.15 23.83 26.67
C THR A 148 -0.31 23.86 27.08
N HIS A 149 -1.18 23.66 26.09
CA HIS A 149 -2.61 23.50 26.34
C HIS A 149 -2.89 22.20 27.12
N LYS A 150 -3.50 22.28 28.29
CA LYS A 150 -3.72 21.15 29.20
C LYS A 150 -5.16 20.59 29.21
N GLY A 151 -6.10 21.21 28.55
CA GLY A 151 -7.48 20.75 28.67
C GLY A 151 -8.44 21.11 27.52
N SER A 152 -9.71 20.90 27.75
CA SER A 152 -10.77 21.09 26.76
C SER A 152 -11.67 22.32 27.01
N ASN A 153 -11.60 22.95 28.17
CA ASN A 153 -12.49 24.03 28.56
C ASN A 153 -11.80 25.40 28.49
N TRP A 154 -11.61 25.91 27.29
CA TRP A 154 -11.09 27.24 27.08
C TRP A 154 -11.92 28.36 27.71
N ALA A 155 -13.18 28.10 28.04
CA ALA A 155 -14.11 29.08 28.62
C ALA A 155 -13.73 29.48 30.05
N ASP A 156 -13.03 28.63 30.80
CA ASP A 156 -12.69 28.88 32.21
C ASP A 156 -11.33 29.57 32.38
N GLY A 157 -10.60 29.87 31.30
CA GLY A 157 -9.36 30.64 31.29
C GLY A 157 -8.17 30.01 32.03
N GLY A 158 -8.34 28.87 32.68
CA GLY A 158 -7.31 28.23 33.51
C GLY A 158 -6.53 27.11 32.82
N GLU A 159 -6.84 26.77 31.57
CA GLU A 159 -6.26 25.61 30.89
C GLU A 159 -5.20 25.94 29.83
N TYR A 160 -5.05 27.23 29.51
CA TYR A 160 -4.01 27.69 28.61
C TYR A 160 -2.85 28.32 29.40
N GLU A 161 -1.70 27.69 29.28
CA GLU A 161 -0.44 28.28 29.80
C GLU A 161 0.31 28.88 28.62
N VAL A 162 0.75 30.10 28.73
CA VAL A 162 1.52 30.80 27.72
C VAL A 162 2.90 31.17 28.32
N GLY A 163 3.93 30.59 27.74
CA GLY A 163 5.29 30.96 28.01
C GLY A 163 5.66 32.27 27.31
N SER A 164 6.58 33.00 27.88
CA SER A 164 7.13 34.23 27.33
C SER A 164 8.59 34.08 26.94
N GLY A 165 9.13 35.05 26.22
CA GLY A 165 10.57 35.14 26.00
C GLY A 165 11.30 35.41 27.31
N MET A 166 12.54 34.96 27.45
CA MET A 166 13.38 35.25 28.63
C MET A 166 13.73 36.71 28.70
N SER A 167 13.97 37.21 29.94
CA SER A 167 14.43 38.59 30.17
C SER A 167 15.85 38.80 29.62
N THR A 168 16.21 40.04 29.30
CA THR A 168 17.58 40.39 28.84
C THR A 168 18.64 39.95 29.83
N MET A 169 18.35 40.12 31.14
CA MET A 169 19.25 39.73 32.23
C MET A 169 19.46 38.21 32.29
N ASP A 170 18.40 37.42 32.04
CA ASP A 170 18.48 35.97 31.94
C ASP A 170 19.22 35.52 30.68
N ALA A 171 19.02 36.21 29.56
CA ALA A 171 19.71 35.93 28.31
C ALA A 171 21.23 36.17 28.39
N GLU A 172 21.68 37.16 29.18
CA GLU A 172 23.09 37.40 29.41
C GLU A 172 23.77 36.30 30.25
N THR A 173 23.00 35.59 31.08
CA THR A 173 23.51 34.49 31.92
C THR A 173 23.40 33.11 31.28
N LEU A 174 22.94 33.00 30.04
CA LEU A 174 22.86 31.74 29.30
C LEU A 174 24.24 31.09 29.14
N GLY A 175 24.34 29.83 29.59
CA GLY A 175 25.60 29.08 29.61
C GLY A 175 26.48 29.29 30.84
N ALA A 176 26.18 30.28 31.70
CA ALA A 176 26.91 30.53 32.93
C ALA A 176 26.10 30.21 34.21
N GLY A 177 24.79 30.13 34.10
CA GLY A 177 23.90 29.86 35.24
C GLY A 177 22.52 29.31 34.80
N LYS A 178 22.19 29.45 33.54
CA LYS A 178 20.98 28.96 32.93
C LYS A 178 21.30 28.16 31.66
N ASP A 179 20.68 26.99 31.50
CA ASP A 179 20.93 26.12 30.38
C ASP A 179 20.06 26.52 29.18
N TRP A 180 20.58 26.27 27.99
CA TRP A 180 19.83 26.39 26.74
C TRP A 180 18.79 25.28 26.64
N GLY A 181 17.63 25.59 26.04
CA GLY A 181 16.67 24.54 25.64
C GLY A 181 17.28 23.67 24.56
N GLU A 182 17.44 22.38 24.85
CA GLU A 182 18.04 21.42 23.94
C GLU A 182 16.98 20.69 23.13
N MET A 183 17.32 20.35 21.88
CA MET A 183 16.50 19.50 21.02
C MET A 183 17.29 18.26 20.62
N ALA A 184 16.63 17.10 20.65
CA ALA A 184 17.22 15.84 20.29
C ALA A 184 16.49 15.22 19.08
N MET A 185 17.15 14.25 18.45
CA MET A 185 16.60 13.51 17.34
C MET A 185 16.67 12.00 17.63
N SER A 186 15.58 11.28 17.40
CA SER A 186 15.55 9.84 17.47
C SER A 186 15.18 9.25 16.11
N ILE A 187 15.78 8.09 15.79
CA ILE A 187 15.52 7.35 14.55
C ILE A 187 14.85 6.05 14.94
N GLU A 188 13.60 5.91 14.54
CA GLU A 188 12.85 4.67 14.66
C GLU A 188 13.03 3.84 13.40
N ARG A 189 13.10 2.51 13.53
CA ARG A 189 13.26 1.60 12.40
C ARG A 189 12.27 0.45 12.46
N THR A 190 11.83 0.00 11.28
CA THR A 190 11.07 -1.24 11.12
C THR A 190 11.76 -2.10 10.08
N SER A 191 11.86 -3.40 10.34
CA SER A 191 12.38 -4.37 9.38
C SER A 191 11.24 -4.96 8.55
N VAL A 192 11.51 -5.15 7.27
CA VAL A 192 10.62 -5.81 6.31
C VAL A 192 11.33 -7.02 5.75
N THR A 193 10.68 -8.17 5.78
CA THR A 193 11.18 -9.40 5.16
C THR A 193 10.26 -9.81 4.03
N ALA A 194 10.82 -10.16 2.88
CA ALA A 194 10.05 -10.65 1.75
C ALA A 194 9.51 -12.06 2.04
N GLN A 195 8.22 -12.23 1.89
CA GLN A 195 7.52 -13.50 1.95
C GLN A 195 7.11 -13.95 0.56
N THR A 196 6.94 -15.25 0.34
CA THR A 196 6.62 -15.83 -0.95
C THR A 196 5.17 -16.28 -1.00
N ARG A 197 4.48 -15.96 -2.10
CA ARG A 197 3.23 -16.60 -2.53
C ARG A 197 3.49 -17.37 -3.79
N ALA A 198 2.89 -18.54 -3.92
CA ALA A 198 3.04 -19.38 -5.09
C ALA A 198 1.74 -20.11 -5.41
N LEU A 199 1.39 -20.14 -6.69
CA LEU A 199 0.28 -20.93 -7.24
C LEU A 199 0.80 -21.76 -8.39
N LYS A 200 0.23 -22.93 -8.59
CA LYS A 200 0.52 -23.81 -9.74
C LYS A 200 -0.76 -24.24 -10.42
N ALA A 201 -0.65 -24.49 -11.72
CA ALA A 201 -1.67 -25.11 -12.53
C ALA A 201 -1.06 -26.29 -13.30
N GLU A 202 -1.86 -27.31 -13.52
CA GLU A 202 -1.51 -28.49 -14.30
C GLU A 202 -2.53 -28.63 -15.44
N TYR A 203 -2.08 -29.02 -16.60
CA TYR A 203 -2.97 -29.27 -17.72
C TYR A 203 -2.50 -30.48 -18.53
N THR A 204 -3.44 -31.13 -19.22
CA THR A 204 -3.13 -32.27 -20.06
C THR A 204 -2.80 -31.82 -21.48
N MET A 205 -1.91 -32.54 -22.17
CA MET A 205 -1.56 -32.24 -23.55
C MET A 205 -2.78 -32.33 -24.47
N GLU A 206 -3.68 -33.25 -24.19
CA GLU A 206 -4.93 -33.47 -24.96
C GLU A 206 -5.83 -32.24 -24.84
N LEU A 207 -6.02 -31.71 -23.61
CA LEU A 207 -6.79 -30.49 -23.38
C LEU A 207 -6.21 -29.29 -24.14
N ALA A 208 -4.89 -29.17 -24.17
CA ALA A 208 -4.22 -28.08 -24.91
C ALA A 208 -4.47 -28.18 -26.42
N GLN A 209 -4.44 -29.38 -26.98
CA GLN A 209 -4.72 -29.62 -28.38
C GLN A 209 -6.18 -29.32 -28.72
N ASP A 210 -7.12 -29.78 -27.88
CA ASP A 210 -8.54 -29.55 -28.08
C ASP A 210 -8.92 -28.07 -27.97
N LEU A 211 -8.41 -27.36 -26.98
CA LEU A 211 -8.62 -25.92 -26.85
C LEU A 211 -8.08 -25.15 -28.06
N LYS A 212 -6.93 -25.54 -28.57
CA LYS A 212 -6.34 -24.90 -29.75
C LYS A 212 -7.13 -25.22 -31.01
N ALA A 213 -7.61 -26.47 -31.16
CA ALA A 213 -8.37 -26.91 -32.35
C ALA A 213 -9.78 -26.32 -32.39
N VAL A 214 -10.49 -26.29 -31.26
CA VAL A 214 -11.90 -25.87 -31.17
C VAL A 214 -12.06 -24.38 -30.97
N HIS A 215 -11.26 -23.77 -30.05
CA HIS A 215 -11.41 -22.38 -29.63
C HIS A 215 -10.29 -21.46 -30.12
N GLY A 216 -9.22 -22.02 -30.71
CA GLY A 216 -8.04 -21.22 -31.11
C GLY A 216 -7.25 -20.60 -29.93
N LEU A 217 -7.52 -21.05 -28.70
CA LEU A 217 -6.90 -20.55 -27.49
C LEU A 217 -5.69 -21.41 -27.11
N ASP A 218 -4.66 -20.76 -26.61
CA ASP A 218 -3.49 -21.43 -26.05
C ASP A 218 -3.69 -21.65 -24.56
N ALA A 219 -3.75 -22.91 -24.13
CA ALA A 219 -4.00 -23.30 -22.75
C ALA A 219 -2.95 -22.72 -21.76
N GLU A 220 -1.69 -22.64 -22.20
CA GLU A 220 -0.62 -22.08 -21.36
C GLU A 220 -0.83 -20.60 -21.08
N ASN A 221 -1.14 -19.82 -22.12
CA ASN A 221 -1.37 -18.38 -21.96
C ASN A 221 -2.60 -18.09 -21.12
N GLU A 222 -3.69 -18.82 -21.32
CA GLU A 222 -4.92 -18.65 -20.53
C GLU A 222 -4.71 -18.99 -19.05
N LEU A 223 -4.05 -20.12 -18.76
CA LEU A 223 -3.71 -20.49 -17.38
C LEU A 223 -2.74 -19.50 -16.73
N SER A 224 -1.80 -18.98 -17.49
CA SER A 224 -0.87 -17.95 -17.01
C SER A 224 -1.61 -16.67 -16.61
N ASN A 225 -2.56 -16.23 -17.41
CA ASN A 225 -3.39 -15.06 -17.10
C ASN A 225 -4.24 -15.31 -15.85
N ILE A 226 -4.88 -16.48 -15.74
CA ILE A 226 -5.69 -16.84 -14.57
C ILE A 226 -4.83 -16.82 -13.28
N LEU A 227 -3.67 -17.49 -13.29
CA LEU A 227 -2.80 -17.55 -12.13
C LEU A 227 -2.27 -16.17 -11.72
N ALA A 228 -1.91 -15.33 -12.70
CA ALA A 228 -1.46 -13.97 -12.44
C ALA A 228 -2.56 -13.11 -11.83
N THR A 229 -3.76 -13.18 -12.37
CA THR A 229 -4.93 -12.44 -11.87
C THR A 229 -5.28 -12.87 -10.45
N GLU A 230 -5.23 -14.16 -10.15
CA GLU A 230 -5.53 -14.66 -8.80
C GLU A 230 -4.49 -14.19 -7.78
N ILE A 231 -3.20 -14.25 -8.10
CA ILE A 231 -2.14 -13.75 -7.19
C ILE A 231 -2.32 -12.26 -6.90
N LEU A 232 -2.67 -11.46 -7.91
CA LEU A 232 -2.91 -10.03 -7.73
C LEU A 232 -4.14 -9.76 -6.87
N SER A 233 -5.21 -10.53 -7.09
CA SER A 233 -6.42 -10.48 -6.27
C SER A 233 -6.13 -10.83 -4.82
N GLU A 234 -5.35 -11.89 -4.56
CA GLU A 234 -4.92 -12.26 -3.21
C GLU A 234 -4.11 -11.15 -2.53
N ILE A 235 -3.19 -10.50 -3.24
CA ILE A 235 -2.39 -9.38 -2.69
C ILE A 235 -3.29 -8.21 -2.34
N ASN A 236 -4.18 -7.81 -3.24
CA ASN A 236 -5.13 -6.74 -2.99
C ASN A 236 -6.01 -7.04 -1.79
N ARG A 237 -6.48 -8.28 -1.68
CA ARG A 237 -7.32 -8.71 -0.57
C ARG A 237 -6.59 -8.70 0.76
N GLU A 238 -5.33 -9.12 0.78
CA GLU A 238 -4.47 -9.05 1.96
C GLU A 238 -4.27 -7.60 2.42
N ILE A 239 -4.02 -6.68 1.51
CA ILE A 239 -3.86 -5.25 1.81
C ILE A 239 -5.13 -4.68 2.46
N ILE A 240 -6.29 -4.91 1.85
CA ILE A 240 -7.57 -4.41 2.35
C ILE A 240 -7.87 -4.99 3.75
N ARG A 241 -7.67 -6.30 3.95
CA ARG A 241 -7.88 -6.95 5.25
C ARG A 241 -6.93 -6.45 6.33
N ASN A 242 -5.67 -6.21 5.99
CA ASN A 242 -4.71 -5.63 6.91
C ASN A 242 -5.14 -4.21 7.35
N ILE A 243 -5.68 -3.42 6.44
CA ILE A 243 -6.26 -2.11 6.78
C ILE A 243 -7.45 -2.27 7.72
N TYR A 244 -8.39 -3.19 7.44
CA TYR A 244 -9.56 -3.42 8.30
C TYR A 244 -9.17 -3.87 9.71
N ILE A 245 -8.14 -4.71 9.86
CA ILE A 245 -7.68 -5.18 11.16
C ILE A 245 -7.00 -4.05 11.93
N THR A 246 -6.10 -3.31 11.29
CA THR A 246 -5.25 -2.32 11.96
C THR A 246 -5.94 -0.98 12.21
N ALA A 247 -6.97 -0.63 11.42
CA ALA A 247 -7.67 0.64 11.51
C ALA A 247 -8.24 0.88 12.93
N GLU A 248 -8.03 2.07 13.44
CA GLU A 248 -8.60 2.54 14.70
C GLU A 248 -10.12 2.64 14.60
N VAL A 249 -10.82 2.35 15.69
CA VAL A 249 -12.28 2.44 15.76
C VAL A 249 -12.69 3.91 15.72
N GLY A 250 -13.52 4.27 14.75
CA GLY A 250 -14.13 5.60 14.62
C GLY A 250 -15.34 5.79 15.53
N CYS A 251 -16.12 6.83 15.26
CA CYS A 251 -17.37 7.09 15.99
C CYS A 251 -17.20 7.14 17.52
N GLU A 252 -16.12 7.80 18.00
CA GLU A 252 -15.84 7.90 19.44
C GLU A 252 -16.74 8.92 20.15
N SER A 253 -17.27 9.91 19.43
CA SER A 253 -18.13 10.95 19.98
C SER A 253 -19.22 11.36 19.01
N GLY A 254 -20.41 11.67 19.52
CA GLY A 254 -21.56 12.11 18.74
C GLY A 254 -22.28 10.95 18.04
N THR A 255 -22.17 9.75 18.56
CA THR A 255 -22.96 8.56 18.19
C THR A 255 -23.35 7.84 19.48
N MET A 256 -24.45 7.10 19.44
CA MET A 256 -24.93 6.34 20.61
C MET A 256 -23.97 5.21 21.00
N GLU A 257 -23.40 4.54 20.01
CA GLU A 257 -22.49 3.40 20.19
C GLU A 257 -21.14 3.69 19.56
N LYS A 258 -20.06 3.46 20.30
CA LYS A 258 -18.70 3.64 19.79
C LYS A 258 -18.43 2.66 18.64
N GLY A 259 -17.96 3.18 17.51
CA GLY A 259 -17.65 2.39 16.32
C GLY A 259 -18.83 2.13 15.40
N VAL A 260 -20.02 2.58 15.76
CA VAL A 260 -21.24 2.39 14.98
C VAL A 260 -21.84 3.76 14.64
N PHE A 261 -22.32 3.89 13.43
CA PHE A 261 -23.15 5.01 12.99
C PHE A 261 -24.49 4.46 12.53
N ASP A 262 -25.53 4.76 13.29
CA ASP A 262 -26.88 4.34 12.98
C ASP A 262 -27.60 5.45 12.21
N LEU A 263 -28.05 5.15 10.99
CA LEU A 263 -28.76 6.13 10.16
C LEU A 263 -30.13 6.54 10.71
N ASP A 264 -30.76 5.73 11.57
CA ASP A 264 -32.04 6.06 12.14
C ASP A 264 -31.93 6.89 13.43
N VAL A 265 -30.84 6.71 14.18
CA VAL A 265 -30.67 7.34 15.50
C VAL A 265 -29.65 8.49 15.46
N ASP A 266 -28.53 8.32 14.77
CA ASP A 266 -27.41 9.26 14.78
C ASP A 266 -27.46 10.28 13.63
N ALA A 267 -28.28 10.04 12.60
CA ALA A 267 -28.46 10.94 11.47
C ALA A 267 -29.74 11.76 11.63
N ASP A 268 -29.61 13.08 11.78
CA ASP A 268 -30.73 14.00 11.76
C ASP A 268 -31.30 14.10 10.34
N GLY A 269 -32.57 13.82 10.17
CA GLY A 269 -33.24 13.96 8.88
C GLY A 269 -34.52 13.15 8.78
N ARG A 270 -35.51 13.70 8.07
CA ARG A 270 -36.79 13.01 7.77
C ARG A 270 -36.69 12.14 6.52
N TRP A 271 -35.88 12.55 5.57
CA TRP A 271 -35.74 11.93 4.25
C TRP A 271 -34.44 11.16 4.17
N SER A 272 -34.44 10.05 3.46
CA SER A 272 -33.25 9.22 3.30
C SER A 272 -32.03 10.01 2.76
N ALA A 273 -32.27 10.93 1.83
CA ALA A 273 -31.21 11.79 1.29
C ALA A 273 -30.57 12.70 2.35
N GLU A 274 -31.33 13.16 3.35
CA GLU A 274 -30.79 13.97 4.45
C GLU A 274 -29.97 13.11 5.41
N LYS A 275 -30.45 11.89 5.70
CA LYS A 275 -29.69 10.90 6.51
C LYS A 275 -28.34 10.56 5.86
N TYR A 276 -28.31 10.41 4.53
CA TYR A 276 -27.05 10.16 3.80
C TYR A 276 -26.10 11.37 3.81
N LYS A 277 -26.61 12.59 3.88
CA LYS A 277 -25.77 13.78 4.12
C LYS A 277 -25.17 13.78 5.53
N GLY A 278 -25.88 13.24 6.51
CA GLY A 278 -25.36 12.99 7.86
C GLY A 278 -24.17 12.02 7.86
N LEU A 279 -24.27 10.95 7.07
CA LEU A 279 -23.17 10.02 6.85
C LEU A 279 -21.93 10.70 6.25
N LEU A 280 -22.12 11.59 5.26
CA LEU A 280 -21.03 12.35 4.67
C LEU A 280 -20.31 13.23 5.71
N MET A 281 -21.08 13.93 6.55
CA MET A 281 -20.52 14.72 7.64
C MET A 281 -19.71 13.85 8.62
N ARG A 282 -20.17 12.64 8.87
CA ARG A 282 -19.45 11.69 9.72
C ARG A 282 -18.10 11.28 9.13
N ILE A 283 -18.08 10.97 7.85
CA ILE A 283 -16.84 10.66 7.11
C ILE A 283 -15.86 11.83 7.21
N GLU A 284 -16.33 13.06 7.02
CA GLU A 284 -15.50 14.27 7.11
C GLU A 284 -14.93 14.46 8.53
N ARG A 285 -15.71 14.18 9.58
CA ARG A 285 -15.22 14.22 10.98
C ARG A 285 -14.14 13.18 11.24
N GLU A 286 -14.32 11.96 10.75
CA GLU A 286 -13.29 10.93 10.90
C GLU A 286 -12.01 11.27 10.11
N ALA A 287 -12.12 11.84 8.91
CA ALA A 287 -10.99 12.34 8.15
C ALA A 287 -10.23 13.48 8.87
N ASN A 288 -10.96 14.40 9.52
CA ASN A 288 -10.35 15.48 10.31
C ASN A 288 -9.66 14.93 11.56
N ARG A 289 -10.21 13.89 12.20
CA ARG A 289 -9.55 13.23 13.34
C ARG A 289 -8.25 12.55 12.95
N ILE A 290 -8.18 11.96 11.74
CA ILE A 290 -6.91 11.48 11.20
C ILE A 290 -5.90 12.64 11.11
N ALA A 291 -6.31 13.81 10.59
CA ALA A 291 -5.44 14.99 10.53
C ALA A 291 -4.95 15.45 11.91
N GLN A 292 -5.85 15.46 12.91
CA GLN A 292 -5.48 15.82 14.28
C GLN A 292 -4.47 14.87 14.90
N LYS A 293 -4.61 13.55 14.64
CA LYS A 293 -3.71 12.52 15.17
C LYS A 293 -2.41 12.40 14.39
N THR A 294 -2.45 12.50 13.07
CA THR A 294 -1.24 12.39 12.24
C THR A 294 -0.44 13.68 12.14
N ARG A 295 -1.10 14.84 12.25
CA ARG A 295 -0.52 16.18 12.01
C ARG A 295 0.14 16.34 10.63
N ARG A 296 -0.19 15.45 9.69
CA ARG A 296 0.36 15.44 8.32
C ARG A 296 -0.67 15.77 7.26
N GLY A 297 -1.88 15.31 7.44
CA GLY A 297 -2.97 15.56 6.51
C GLY A 297 -4.22 14.81 6.90
N ARG A 298 -5.34 15.20 6.32
CA ARG A 298 -6.61 14.53 6.57
C ARG A 298 -6.77 13.32 5.65
N GLY A 299 -7.68 12.43 6.02
CA GLY A 299 -8.06 11.30 5.19
C GLY A 299 -8.32 11.72 3.74
N ASN A 300 -7.87 10.93 2.77
CA ASN A 300 -8.01 11.22 1.35
C ASN A 300 -8.53 10.04 0.53
N PHE A 301 -8.75 8.90 1.15
CA PHE A 301 -9.42 7.77 0.50
C PHE A 301 -10.42 7.09 1.44
N ILE A 302 -11.38 6.41 0.84
CA ILE A 302 -12.45 5.68 1.52
C ILE A 302 -12.53 4.29 0.89
N ILE A 303 -12.64 3.27 1.73
CA ILE A 303 -12.96 1.90 1.31
C ILE A 303 -14.31 1.56 1.91
N CYS A 304 -15.29 1.23 1.08
CA CYS A 304 -16.66 0.95 1.51
C CYS A 304 -17.30 -0.20 0.73
N SER A 305 -18.48 -0.62 1.16
CA SER A 305 -19.32 -1.57 0.41
C SER A 305 -20.02 -0.90 -0.77
N SER A 306 -20.59 -1.70 -1.67
CA SER A 306 -21.37 -1.23 -2.82
C SER A 306 -22.60 -0.43 -2.37
N ASP A 307 -23.28 -0.86 -1.30
CA ASP A 307 -24.48 -0.21 -0.79
C ASP A 307 -24.17 1.18 -0.23
N VAL A 308 -23.07 1.30 0.51
CA VAL A 308 -22.59 2.61 1.00
C VAL A 308 -22.19 3.53 -0.15
N ALA A 309 -21.54 3.02 -1.19
CA ALA A 309 -21.22 3.82 -2.36
C ALA A 309 -22.48 4.35 -3.05
N SER A 310 -23.52 3.52 -3.17
CA SER A 310 -24.82 3.92 -3.70
C SER A 310 -25.50 4.99 -2.83
N ALA A 311 -25.43 4.86 -1.51
CA ALA A 311 -25.96 5.86 -0.58
C ALA A 311 -25.23 7.21 -0.70
N LEU A 312 -23.90 7.19 -0.85
CA LEU A 312 -23.11 8.40 -1.08
C LEU A 312 -23.42 9.05 -2.44
N GLN A 313 -23.74 8.26 -3.46
CA GLN A 313 -24.21 8.77 -4.75
C GLN A 313 -25.57 9.43 -4.61
N MET A 314 -26.52 8.82 -3.90
CA MET A 314 -27.84 9.39 -3.66
C MET A 314 -27.78 10.69 -2.84
N ALA A 315 -26.76 10.87 -2.02
CA ALA A 315 -26.48 12.15 -1.37
C ALA A 315 -26.07 13.27 -2.35
N GLY A 316 -25.82 12.93 -3.61
CA GLY A 316 -25.48 13.88 -4.70
C GLY A 316 -24.06 14.44 -4.64
N MET A 317 -23.17 13.79 -3.92
CA MET A 317 -21.81 14.27 -3.66
C MET A 317 -20.71 13.36 -4.23
N LEU A 318 -21.05 12.19 -4.72
CA LEU A 318 -20.10 11.27 -5.35
C LEU A 318 -20.11 11.46 -6.86
N ASP A 319 -19.03 12.01 -7.38
CA ASP A 319 -18.78 12.08 -8.82
C ASP A 319 -18.19 10.75 -9.29
N TYR A 320 -19.01 9.95 -9.98
CA TYR A 320 -18.53 8.73 -10.61
C TYR A 320 -17.53 9.03 -11.72
N ALA A 321 -16.47 8.27 -11.80
CA ALA A 321 -15.55 8.36 -12.92
C ALA A 321 -16.30 8.03 -14.22
N PRO A 322 -16.18 8.85 -15.28
CA PRO A 322 -16.95 8.68 -16.52
C PRO A 322 -16.82 7.32 -17.18
N ALA A 323 -15.71 6.64 -16.97
CA ALA A 323 -15.47 5.28 -17.46
C ALA A 323 -16.33 4.21 -16.76
N LEU A 324 -16.91 4.49 -15.60
CA LEU A 324 -17.70 3.57 -14.79
C LEU A 324 -19.21 3.75 -14.95
N GLN A 325 -19.67 4.83 -15.62
CA GLN A 325 -21.10 5.11 -15.77
C GLN A 325 -21.88 4.03 -16.54
N ASN A 326 -21.22 3.23 -17.38
CA ASN A 326 -21.88 2.23 -18.21
C ASN A 326 -21.67 0.78 -17.78
N ASN A 327 -20.65 0.49 -16.98
CA ASN A 327 -20.39 -0.85 -16.45
C ASN A 327 -19.59 -0.71 -15.14
N LEU A 328 -20.02 -1.42 -14.10
CA LEU A 328 -19.17 -1.77 -12.96
C LEU A 328 -18.03 -2.69 -13.45
N ASN A 329 -17.14 -2.17 -14.23
CA ASN A 329 -15.96 -2.91 -14.65
C ASN A 329 -15.06 -3.08 -13.43
N VAL A 330 -15.17 -4.24 -12.82
CA VAL A 330 -14.17 -4.71 -11.86
C VAL A 330 -12.88 -4.85 -12.66
N ASN A 331 -11.85 -4.11 -12.28
CA ASN A 331 -10.52 -4.31 -12.85
C ASN A 331 -10.10 -5.77 -12.69
N GLU A 332 -9.24 -6.28 -13.55
CA GLU A 332 -8.67 -7.64 -13.45
C GLU A 332 -8.15 -7.94 -12.01
N ALA A 333 -7.75 -6.92 -11.28
CA ALA A 333 -7.33 -6.98 -9.88
C ALA A 333 -8.48 -6.92 -8.86
N GLN A 334 -9.74 -7.00 -9.30
CA GLN A 334 -10.96 -7.02 -8.47
C GLN A 334 -11.10 -5.82 -7.51
N THR A 335 -10.46 -4.72 -7.81
CA THR A 335 -10.60 -3.45 -7.09
C THR A 335 -11.43 -2.48 -7.90
N THR A 336 -12.52 -2.00 -7.35
CA THR A 336 -13.40 -1.08 -8.04
C THR A 336 -13.18 0.33 -7.52
N PHE A 337 -12.55 1.17 -8.32
CA PHE A 337 -12.53 2.61 -8.07
C PHE A 337 -13.88 3.20 -8.50
N ALA A 338 -14.69 3.64 -7.54
CA ALA A 338 -16.02 4.16 -7.84
C ALA A 338 -15.98 5.62 -8.32
N GLY A 339 -15.15 6.45 -7.73
CA GLY A 339 -15.12 7.87 -8.08
C GLY A 339 -14.46 8.73 -7.00
N ILE A 340 -14.70 10.02 -7.08
CA ILE A 340 -14.19 11.01 -6.14
C ILE A 340 -15.37 11.65 -5.40
N LEU A 341 -15.34 11.58 -4.07
CA LEU A 341 -16.31 12.19 -3.20
C LEU A 341 -15.89 13.62 -2.88
N ASN A 342 -16.75 14.61 -3.14
CA ASN A 342 -16.50 16.03 -2.88
C ASN A 342 -15.21 16.60 -3.51
N GLY A 343 -14.68 16.00 -4.58
CA GLY A 343 -13.39 16.40 -5.15
C GLY A 343 -12.17 16.14 -4.24
N LYS A 344 -12.33 15.41 -3.12
CA LYS A 344 -11.31 15.24 -2.09
C LYS A 344 -10.95 13.78 -1.79
N TYR A 345 -11.95 12.90 -1.76
CA TYR A 345 -11.78 11.51 -1.34
C TYR A 345 -11.91 10.56 -2.51
N LYS A 346 -10.91 9.72 -2.72
CA LYS A 346 -11.01 8.59 -3.65
C LYS A 346 -11.82 7.49 -2.99
N VAL A 347 -12.89 7.04 -3.63
CA VAL A 347 -13.77 6.00 -3.12
C VAL A 347 -13.46 4.68 -3.83
N PHE A 348 -13.16 3.66 -3.05
CA PHE A 348 -12.94 2.30 -3.50
C PHE A 348 -14.03 1.40 -2.95
N VAL A 349 -14.64 0.62 -3.82
CA VAL A 349 -15.68 -0.34 -3.44
C VAL A 349 -15.03 -1.71 -3.23
N ASP A 350 -15.30 -2.30 -2.06
CA ASP A 350 -14.93 -3.68 -1.78
C ASP A 350 -16.07 -4.62 -2.18
N PRO A 351 -15.92 -5.42 -3.26
CA PRO A 351 -16.98 -6.29 -3.74
C PRO A 351 -17.22 -7.50 -2.83
N TYR A 352 -16.29 -7.83 -1.96
CA TYR A 352 -16.36 -8.99 -1.06
C TYR A 352 -16.91 -8.66 0.33
N GLN A 353 -17.27 -7.43 0.58
CA GLN A 353 -17.97 -7.09 1.81
C GLN A 353 -19.38 -7.69 1.75
N ALA A 354 -19.82 -8.34 2.83
CA ALA A 354 -21.08 -9.05 2.86
C ALA A 354 -22.26 -8.12 2.50
N ASN A 355 -22.81 -8.30 1.32
CA ASN A 355 -24.02 -7.63 0.89
C ASN A 355 -25.22 -8.24 1.65
N GLY A 356 -26.14 -7.40 2.11
CA GLY A 356 -27.29 -7.84 2.89
C GLY A 356 -27.01 -8.08 4.37
N SER A 357 -25.80 -7.82 4.86
CA SER A 357 -25.53 -7.72 6.30
C SER A 357 -26.08 -6.39 6.82
N ALA A 358 -26.75 -6.43 7.96
CA ALA A 358 -27.21 -5.22 8.66
C ALA A 358 -26.07 -4.25 9.02
N ASN A 359 -24.83 -4.70 8.94
CA ASN A 359 -23.64 -3.97 9.30
C ASN A 359 -22.74 -3.76 8.07
N GLN A 360 -22.66 -2.54 7.58
CA GLN A 360 -21.80 -2.15 6.47
C GLN A 360 -20.53 -1.45 7.01
N TYR A 361 -19.34 -1.86 6.54
CA TYR A 361 -18.08 -1.29 7.00
C TYR A 361 -17.60 -0.17 6.09
N VAL A 362 -17.13 0.89 6.72
CA VAL A 362 -16.45 2.00 6.05
C VAL A 362 -15.10 2.23 6.72
N VAL A 363 -14.08 2.40 5.91
CA VAL A 363 -12.74 2.80 6.37
C VAL A 363 -12.36 4.08 5.66
N VAL A 364 -12.00 5.08 6.45
CA VAL A 364 -11.39 6.33 5.98
C VAL A 364 -9.90 6.25 6.25
N GLY A 365 -9.08 6.57 5.27
CA GLY A 365 -7.64 6.49 5.42
C GLY A 365 -6.90 7.69 4.83
N TYR A 366 -5.65 7.84 5.25
CA TYR A 366 -4.74 8.86 4.77
C TYR A 366 -3.51 8.24 4.13
N LYS A 367 -3.16 8.76 2.96
CA LYS A 367 -1.90 8.52 2.27
C LYS A 367 -1.36 9.85 1.75
N GLY A 368 -0.15 10.21 2.17
CA GLY A 368 0.52 11.42 1.67
C GLY A 368 1.02 11.29 0.23
N SER A 369 1.50 12.39 -0.31
CA SER A 369 2.14 12.44 -1.63
C SER A 369 3.49 11.71 -1.65
N SER A 370 4.19 11.67 -0.52
CA SER A 370 5.44 10.92 -0.37
C SER A 370 5.17 9.43 -0.17
N ALA A 371 6.03 8.59 -0.75
CA ALA A 371 5.98 7.14 -0.55
C ALA A 371 6.21 6.71 0.92
N TYR A 372 6.82 7.58 1.73
CA TYR A 372 7.09 7.33 3.15
C TYR A 372 5.96 7.80 4.08
N ASP A 373 5.01 8.56 3.56
CA ASP A 373 3.92 9.12 4.35
C ASP A 373 2.64 8.30 4.18
N ALA A 374 2.64 7.14 4.78
CA ALA A 374 1.51 6.20 4.78
C ALA A 374 1.49 5.39 6.09
N GLY A 375 0.32 4.89 6.47
CA GLY A 375 0.16 4.06 7.66
C GLY A 375 0.62 2.61 7.45
N MET A 376 0.74 2.17 6.18
CA MET A 376 1.18 0.84 5.79
C MET A 376 2.03 0.93 4.52
N PHE A 377 3.03 0.08 4.42
CA PHE A 377 3.95 0.00 3.29
C PHE A 377 3.86 -1.35 2.59
N TYR A 378 3.75 -1.32 1.28
CA TYR A 378 3.89 -2.47 0.42
C TYR A 378 5.28 -2.46 -0.21
N CYS A 379 6.05 -3.49 0.03
CA CYS A 379 7.46 -3.58 -0.37
C CYS A 379 7.65 -4.77 -1.32
N PRO A 380 7.40 -4.60 -2.62
CA PRO A 380 7.60 -5.67 -3.59
C PRO A 380 9.10 -5.91 -3.83
N TYR A 381 9.49 -7.17 -3.91
CA TYR A 381 10.84 -7.59 -4.24
C TYR A 381 10.91 -8.20 -5.64
N VAL A 382 10.27 -9.34 -5.85
CA VAL A 382 10.15 -9.98 -7.17
C VAL A 382 8.67 -10.04 -7.52
N PRO A 383 8.23 -9.36 -8.59
CA PRO A 383 6.81 -9.21 -8.88
C PRO A 383 6.13 -10.53 -9.30
N LEU A 384 6.66 -11.19 -10.29
CA LEU A 384 6.13 -12.48 -10.77
C LEU A 384 7.28 -13.31 -11.34
N GLN A 385 7.41 -14.53 -10.91
CA GLN A 385 8.37 -15.50 -11.38
C GLN A 385 7.60 -16.68 -11.97
N LEU A 386 7.77 -16.94 -13.26
CA LEU A 386 7.17 -18.08 -13.93
C LEU A 386 8.10 -19.29 -13.77
N VAL A 387 7.54 -20.40 -13.33
CA VAL A 387 8.22 -21.68 -13.23
C VAL A 387 7.46 -22.68 -14.10
N ARG A 388 8.13 -23.27 -15.07
CA ARG A 388 7.61 -24.35 -15.90
C ARG A 388 8.27 -25.64 -15.48
N ALA A 389 7.52 -26.70 -15.36
CA ALA A 389 8.02 -28.02 -15.04
C ALA A 389 7.14 -29.09 -15.71
N GLN A 390 7.73 -30.24 -15.97
CA GLN A 390 7.02 -31.44 -16.41
C GLN A 390 6.99 -32.45 -15.27
N ASP A 391 5.85 -33.06 -15.04
CA ASP A 391 5.73 -34.08 -14.00
C ASP A 391 6.49 -35.34 -14.39
N PRO A 392 7.43 -35.83 -13.57
CA PRO A 392 8.18 -37.03 -13.89
C PRO A 392 7.30 -38.30 -13.92
N ASN A 393 6.13 -38.30 -13.28
CA ASN A 393 5.25 -39.48 -13.21
C ASN A 393 4.19 -39.48 -14.33
N THR A 394 3.59 -38.33 -14.61
CA THR A 394 2.49 -38.20 -15.57
C THR A 394 2.92 -37.63 -16.91
N PHE A 395 4.15 -37.10 -16.99
CA PHE A 395 4.69 -36.38 -18.17
C PHE A 395 3.84 -35.17 -18.60
N GLN A 396 3.00 -34.66 -17.72
CA GLN A 396 2.14 -33.54 -18.02
C GLN A 396 2.80 -32.21 -17.67
N PRO A 397 2.58 -31.14 -18.47
CA PRO A 397 3.14 -29.85 -18.20
C PRO A 397 2.47 -29.18 -16.99
N LYS A 398 3.28 -28.52 -16.17
CA LYS A 398 2.87 -27.76 -15.00
C LYS A 398 3.44 -26.35 -15.09
N ILE A 399 2.62 -25.38 -14.76
CA ILE A 399 2.99 -23.96 -14.69
C ILE A 399 2.81 -23.48 -13.27
N GLY A 400 3.79 -22.75 -12.76
CA GLY A 400 3.71 -22.12 -11.46
C GLY A 400 4.08 -20.65 -11.53
N PHE A 401 3.35 -19.82 -10.80
CA PHE A 401 3.73 -18.44 -10.54
C PHE A 401 4.14 -18.27 -9.09
N LYS A 402 5.17 -17.49 -8.89
CA LYS A 402 5.74 -17.17 -7.58
C LYS A 402 5.97 -15.66 -7.49
N THR A 403 5.57 -15.05 -6.39
CA THR A 403 5.83 -13.64 -6.10
C THR A 403 6.45 -13.49 -4.72
N ARG A 404 7.29 -12.47 -4.55
CA ARG A 404 7.94 -12.17 -3.27
C ARG A 404 7.76 -10.70 -2.93
N TYR A 405 7.14 -10.44 -1.78
CA TYR A 405 6.92 -9.08 -1.28
C TYR A 405 6.86 -9.08 0.25
N GLY A 406 6.99 -7.90 0.83
CA GLY A 406 6.81 -7.69 2.26
C GLY A 406 5.74 -6.62 2.52
N ILE A 407 5.07 -6.72 3.65
CA ILE A 407 4.17 -5.70 4.17
C ILE A 407 4.74 -5.23 5.51
N ALA A 408 4.83 -3.92 5.69
CA ALA A 408 5.25 -3.31 6.93
C ALA A 408 4.30 -2.19 7.34
N PHE A 409 4.29 -1.88 8.61
CA PHE A 409 3.52 -0.79 9.16
C PHE A 409 4.44 0.37 9.54
N ASN A 410 3.88 1.56 9.62
CA ASN A 410 4.65 2.75 9.93
C ASN A 410 5.32 2.61 11.31
N PRO A 411 6.64 2.87 11.42
CA PRO A 411 7.37 2.77 12.68
C PRO A 411 6.75 3.60 13.80
N MET A 412 6.18 4.75 13.49
CA MET A 412 5.50 5.61 14.48
C MET A 412 4.26 4.95 15.08
N VAL A 413 3.48 4.23 14.26
CA VAL A 413 2.32 3.46 14.73
C VAL A 413 2.76 2.33 15.65
N GLN A 414 3.87 1.67 15.33
CA GLN A 414 4.42 0.57 16.14
C GLN A 414 4.86 1.05 17.52
N VAL A 415 5.57 2.14 17.57
CA VAL A 415 6.03 2.74 18.84
C VAL A 415 4.85 3.16 19.71
N MET A 416 3.84 3.83 19.14
CA MET A 416 2.61 4.20 19.87
C MET A 416 1.80 2.99 20.33
N ALA A 417 1.86 1.89 19.58
CA ALA A 417 1.23 0.62 19.95
C ALA A 417 1.96 -0.13 21.07
N GLY A 418 3.19 0.29 21.42
CA GLY A 418 4.04 -0.38 22.41
C GLY A 418 4.59 -1.72 21.90
N VAL A 419 4.70 -1.89 20.59
CA VAL A 419 5.19 -3.12 19.95
C VAL A 419 6.63 -2.90 19.50
N GLY A 420 7.49 -3.91 19.66
CA GLY A 420 8.91 -3.79 19.33
C GLY A 420 9.18 -3.55 17.83
N THR A 421 10.42 -3.21 17.49
CA THR A 421 10.86 -2.77 16.15
C THR A 421 11.10 -3.90 15.12
N GLY A 422 10.54 -5.09 15.33
CA GLY A 422 10.66 -6.24 14.42
C GLY A 422 9.64 -6.25 13.26
N SER A 423 9.66 -7.32 12.47
CA SER A 423 8.60 -7.61 11.50
C SER A 423 7.31 -7.97 12.24
N ILE A 424 6.31 -7.09 12.15
CA ILE A 424 5.09 -7.15 12.96
C ILE A 424 3.92 -7.54 12.08
N LYS A 425 3.06 -8.41 12.61
CA LYS A 425 1.81 -8.81 11.95
C LYS A 425 0.69 -7.81 12.24
N ALA A 426 -0.28 -7.69 11.34
CA ALA A 426 -1.44 -6.81 11.50
C ALA A 426 -2.22 -7.04 12.81
N LYS A 427 -2.24 -8.27 13.31
CA LYS A 427 -2.92 -8.63 14.56
C LYS A 427 -2.30 -7.95 15.79
N ASP A 428 -1.00 -7.74 15.78
CA ASP A 428 -0.27 -7.14 16.91
C ASP A 428 -0.57 -5.64 17.07
N ILE A 429 -0.99 -5.01 15.98
CA ILE A 429 -1.35 -3.57 15.90
C ILE A 429 -2.88 -3.40 15.65
N ALA A 430 -3.67 -4.41 15.96
CA ALA A 430 -5.11 -4.36 15.70
C ALA A 430 -5.75 -3.15 16.38
N GLY A 431 -6.45 -2.32 15.61
CA GLY A 431 -7.16 -1.14 16.09
C GLY A 431 -6.30 0.02 16.60
N LYS A 432 -4.98 0.02 16.33
CA LYS A 432 -4.05 1.04 16.81
C LYS A 432 -3.45 1.94 15.73
N ASN A 433 -3.74 1.65 14.46
CA ASN A 433 -3.24 2.45 13.35
C ASN A 433 -4.10 3.69 13.13
N TYR A 434 -3.63 4.82 13.61
CA TYR A 434 -4.32 6.12 13.54
C TYR A 434 -4.34 6.77 12.15
N TYR A 435 -3.64 6.19 11.16
CA TYR A 435 -3.75 6.60 9.76
C TYR A 435 -5.04 6.12 9.10
N PHE A 436 -5.70 5.12 9.69
CA PHE A 436 -6.94 4.53 9.20
C PHE A 436 -7.98 4.51 10.31
N ARG A 437 -9.21 4.90 10.00
CA ARG A 437 -10.33 4.85 10.93
C ARG A 437 -11.48 4.09 10.31
N LYS A 438 -12.02 3.14 11.07
CA LYS A 438 -13.13 2.29 10.64
C LYS A 438 -14.36 2.51 11.51
N PHE A 439 -15.51 2.42 10.89
CA PHE A 439 -16.79 2.38 11.59
C PHE A 439 -17.79 1.54 10.80
N VAL A 440 -18.85 1.14 11.50
CA VAL A 440 -19.93 0.32 10.95
C VAL A 440 -21.14 1.21 10.75
N ILE A 441 -21.85 1.04 9.64
CA ILE A 441 -23.11 1.70 9.36
C ILE A 441 -24.22 0.67 9.58
N LYS A 442 -25.24 1.04 10.36
CA LYS A 442 -26.47 0.28 10.56
C LYS A 442 -27.64 0.98 9.89
N ASN A 443 -28.68 0.21 9.52
CA ASN A 443 -29.95 0.71 8.97
C ASN A 443 -29.76 1.55 7.68
N LEU A 444 -28.89 1.05 6.77
CA LEU A 444 -28.63 1.67 5.47
C LEU A 444 -29.76 1.42 4.47
#